data_199afad58c64a5e688ecf159e25e2b87
#
_entry.id   199afad58c64a5e688ecf159e25e2b87
#
_cell.length_a   1.000
_cell.length_b   1.000
_cell.length_c   1.000
_cell.angle_alpha   90.00
_cell.angle_beta   90.00
_cell.angle_gamma   90.00
#
_symmetry.space_group_name_H-M   'P 1'
#
loop_
_entity.id
_entity.type
_entity.pdbx_description
1 polymer ?
#
loop_
_entity_poly.entity_id
_entity_poly.type
_entity_poly.pdbx_seq_one_letter_code
_entity_poly.pdbx_strand_id
1 'polypeptide(L)'
;ALIETTSAMYRSGTLFSHLEHELNARQQAFRPRSPEEILARLAEQKSPSSTGFIRTFITLCKSRNQTPDQLRDKADQQRDRFRALAFLDVVVPVFQKYQEKLAALRCVDFEDMIRTATRYVREKKFVHPYRIILVDEFQDIAHGRAALVLAMLEQNPDCRLFAVGDDWQSIYRFAGSDIAIMSRFPHHFGVTATNYLTRTFRSNQGITNVAAGFIQANPAQLTKTVHAVDSTQEATIQILEYGKDEDVESLLESELVTLAESARSEKRILRIFLLGRYNHHRPAVLAKWKKRFERELHLEFLSLHRSKGLEADYVFILGVNSGSYSFPSEIIDDPLIDLVLPIPEDFENAEERRLFYVGLTRAKRRTYLLTKKSRISKFIPELLKPRLQGTVVYRSSKQGEHSAHVEPCPSCGTGILRVVTGPYGPFMGCSNYPNCTTKRKLPPQDNARQP
;
A
#
# COMPACT_ATOMS: atom_id res chain seq x y z
N ALA A 1 -31.04 -8.76 30.35
CA ALA A 1 -30.49 -7.49 30.86
C ALA A 1 -29.01 -7.39 30.44
N LEU A 2 -28.57 -6.22 29.96
CA LEU A 2 -27.18 -5.94 29.61
C LEU A 2 -26.31 -5.94 30.88
N ILE A 3 -25.10 -6.48 30.77
CA ILE A 3 -24.06 -6.31 31.78
C ILE A 3 -23.18 -5.15 31.31
N GLU A 4 -23.09 -4.10 32.13
CA GLU A 4 -22.24 -2.96 31.79
C GLU A 4 -20.79 -3.28 32.05
N THR A 5 -19.94 -3.07 31.06
CA THR A 5 -18.49 -3.24 31.15
C THR A 5 -17.79 -1.97 30.69
N THR A 6 -16.65 -1.68 31.26
CA THR A 6 -15.86 -0.51 30.89
C THR A 6 -14.49 -0.91 30.39
N SER A 7 -13.91 -0.06 29.54
CA SER A 7 -12.51 -0.24 29.08
C SER A 7 -11.49 -0.13 30.23
N ALA A 8 -11.89 0.48 31.38
CA ALA A 8 -11.08 0.53 32.58
C ALA A 8 -11.00 -0.85 33.25
N MET A 9 -12.10 -1.58 33.35
CA MET A 9 -12.13 -2.95 33.89
C MET A 9 -11.29 -3.91 33.08
N TYR A 10 -11.33 -3.78 31.75
CA TYR A 10 -10.47 -4.57 30.86
C TYR A 10 -8.97 -4.26 31.11
N ARG A 11 -8.59 -2.98 31.21
CA ARG A 11 -7.21 -2.53 31.45
C ARG A 11 -6.68 -2.90 32.84
N SER A 12 -7.54 -2.93 33.85
CA SER A 12 -7.16 -3.32 35.23
C SER A 12 -7.16 -4.83 35.45
N GLY A 13 -7.56 -5.65 34.46
CA GLY A 13 -7.70 -7.10 34.60
C GLY A 13 -8.91 -7.53 35.46
N THR A 14 -9.79 -6.62 35.83
CA THR A 14 -10.97 -6.92 36.69
C THR A 14 -12.21 -7.31 35.89
N LEU A 15 -12.16 -7.26 34.55
CA LEU A 15 -13.33 -7.53 33.68
C LEU A 15 -13.90 -8.94 33.90
N PHE A 16 -13.05 -9.95 33.97
CA PHE A 16 -13.51 -11.33 34.14
C PHE A 16 -14.13 -11.57 35.50
N SER A 17 -13.53 -11.04 36.57
CA SER A 17 -14.10 -11.12 37.93
C SER A 17 -15.43 -10.39 38.04
N HIS A 18 -15.57 -9.24 37.37
CA HIS A 18 -16.83 -8.50 37.29
C HIS A 18 -17.90 -9.30 36.53
N LEU A 19 -17.55 -9.86 35.36
CA LEU A 19 -18.49 -10.70 34.58
C LEU A 19 -18.90 -11.96 35.36
N GLU A 20 -17.96 -12.63 36.04
CA GLU A 20 -18.23 -13.78 36.87
C GLU A 20 -19.21 -13.43 38.01
N HIS A 21 -18.97 -12.34 38.71
CA HIS A 21 -19.83 -11.85 39.76
C HIS A 21 -21.27 -11.55 39.25
N GLU A 22 -21.36 -10.79 38.15
CA GLU A 22 -22.64 -10.41 37.55
C GLU A 22 -23.45 -11.61 36.99
N LEU A 23 -22.75 -12.59 36.39
CA LEU A 23 -23.42 -13.80 35.88
C LEU A 23 -23.86 -14.73 37.00
N ASN A 24 -23.05 -14.88 38.04
CA ASN A 24 -23.43 -15.66 39.23
C ASN A 24 -24.60 -15.03 39.97
N ALA A 25 -24.61 -13.69 40.10
CA ALA A 25 -25.77 -12.96 40.68
C ALA A 25 -27.05 -13.16 39.87
N ARG A 26 -26.94 -13.47 38.59
CA ARG A 26 -28.09 -13.78 37.69
C ARG A 26 -28.35 -15.28 37.55
N GLN A 27 -27.74 -16.10 38.38
CA GLN A 27 -27.83 -17.58 38.34
C GLN A 27 -27.39 -18.17 36.98
N GLN A 28 -26.50 -17.49 36.28
CA GLN A 28 -25.89 -17.97 35.05
C GLN A 28 -24.48 -18.46 35.35
N ALA A 29 -24.22 -19.76 35.14
CA ALA A 29 -22.91 -20.34 35.37
C ALA A 29 -21.88 -19.70 34.44
N PHE A 30 -20.87 -19.10 35.03
CA PHE A 30 -19.69 -18.58 34.32
C PHE A 30 -18.50 -19.47 34.60
N ARG A 31 -17.94 -20.04 33.55
CA ARG A 31 -16.70 -20.80 33.62
C ARG A 31 -15.74 -20.29 32.54
N PRO A 32 -14.59 -19.71 32.92
CA PRO A 32 -13.53 -19.43 31.97
C PRO A 32 -13.11 -20.72 31.26
N ARG A 33 -12.96 -20.69 29.96
CA ARG A 33 -12.47 -21.84 29.20
C ARG A 33 -10.98 -21.98 29.41
N SER A 34 -10.51 -23.22 29.50
CA SER A 34 -9.06 -23.50 29.50
C SER A 34 -8.47 -23.16 28.12
N PRO A 35 -7.14 -22.90 28.03
CA PRO A 35 -6.46 -22.71 26.76
C PRO A 35 -6.72 -23.85 25.75
N GLU A 36 -6.83 -25.10 26.25
CA GLU A 36 -7.12 -26.29 25.44
C GLU A 36 -8.53 -26.26 24.89
N GLU A 37 -9.52 -25.88 25.70
CA GLU A 37 -10.92 -25.71 25.28
C GLU A 37 -11.07 -24.58 24.27
N ILE A 38 -10.30 -23.48 24.39
CA ILE A 38 -10.26 -22.39 23.42
C ILE A 38 -9.66 -22.87 22.11
N LEU A 39 -8.53 -23.59 22.16
CA LEU A 39 -7.87 -24.16 20.99
C LEU A 39 -8.75 -25.17 20.25
N ALA A 40 -9.42 -26.08 21.01
CA ALA A 40 -10.34 -27.04 20.43
C ALA A 40 -11.50 -26.34 19.70
N ARG A 41 -12.07 -25.30 20.28
CA ARG A 41 -13.18 -24.54 19.70
C ARG A 41 -12.76 -23.68 18.50
N LEU A 42 -11.54 -23.12 18.53
CA LEU A 42 -10.94 -22.44 17.36
C LEU A 42 -10.70 -23.42 16.22
N ALA A 43 -10.33 -24.67 16.53
CA ALA A 43 -10.17 -25.73 15.53
C ALA A 43 -11.53 -26.16 14.92
N GLU A 44 -12.59 -26.20 15.72
CA GLU A 44 -13.97 -26.49 15.27
C GLU A 44 -14.57 -25.34 14.46
N GLN A 45 -14.36 -24.11 14.90
CA GLN A 45 -14.71 -22.91 14.14
C GLN A 45 -13.66 -22.70 13.06
N LYS A 46 -13.70 -23.48 11.99
CA LYS A 46 -12.87 -23.29 10.79
C LYS A 46 -13.07 -21.87 10.22
N SER A 47 -12.63 -20.84 10.95
CA SER A 47 -12.55 -19.48 10.45
C SER A 47 -11.28 -19.37 9.62
N PRO A 48 -11.37 -19.33 8.28
CA PRO A 48 -10.20 -19.22 7.41
C PRO A 48 -9.36 -17.98 7.75
N SER A 49 -9.98 -16.95 8.31
CA SER A 49 -9.34 -15.68 8.70
C SER A 49 -8.40 -15.83 9.89
N SER A 50 -8.78 -16.56 10.95
CA SER A 50 -7.94 -16.74 12.16
C SER A 50 -6.69 -17.55 11.85
N THR A 51 -6.83 -18.65 11.12
CA THR A 51 -5.69 -19.49 10.70
C THR A 51 -4.74 -18.70 9.77
N GLY A 52 -5.30 -17.91 8.86
CA GLY A 52 -4.52 -17.04 7.97
C GLY A 52 -3.72 -16.00 8.75
N PHE A 53 -4.33 -15.37 9.76
CA PHE A 53 -3.69 -14.40 10.62
C PHE A 53 -2.52 -15.01 11.43
N ILE A 54 -2.76 -16.13 12.12
CA ILE A 54 -1.73 -16.84 12.90
C ILE A 54 -0.56 -17.26 11.99
N ARG A 55 -0.85 -17.80 10.81
CA ARG A 55 0.20 -18.17 9.84
C ARG A 55 1.04 -16.96 9.42
N THR A 56 0.40 -15.84 9.09
CA THR A 56 1.09 -14.59 8.75
C THR A 56 1.95 -14.10 9.90
N PHE A 57 1.41 -14.11 11.12
CA PHE A 57 2.13 -13.71 12.32
C PHE A 57 3.40 -14.58 12.54
N ILE A 58 3.28 -15.91 12.46
CA ILE A 58 4.42 -16.83 12.61
C ILE A 58 5.47 -16.58 11.51
N THR A 59 5.05 -16.41 10.25
CA THR A 59 5.96 -16.14 9.14
C THR A 59 6.74 -14.84 9.38
N LEU A 60 6.05 -13.76 9.76
CA LEU A 60 6.68 -12.47 10.06
C LEU A 60 7.61 -12.52 11.27
N CYS A 61 7.20 -13.21 12.34
CA CYS A 61 8.04 -13.46 13.51
C CYS A 61 9.36 -14.15 13.13
N LYS A 62 9.28 -15.18 12.30
CA LYS A 62 10.46 -15.91 11.79
C LYS A 62 11.33 -15.04 10.87
N SER A 63 10.75 -14.28 9.97
CA SER A 63 11.47 -13.40 9.03
C SER A 63 12.27 -12.31 9.76
N ARG A 64 11.86 -11.93 10.96
CA ARG A 64 12.55 -10.97 11.83
C ARG A 64 13.45 -11.61 12.90
N ASN A 65 13.51 -12.94 12.96
CA ASN A 65 14.22 -13.70 13.99
C ASN A 65 13.83 -13.30 15.43
N GLN A 66 12.56 -12.96 15.66
CA GLN A 66 12.07 -12.54 16.96
C GLN A 66 11.86 -13.74 17.88
N THR A 67 12.28 -13.59 19.14
CA THR A 67 12.04 -14.57 20.20
C THR A 67 10.71 -14.30 20.91
N PRO A 68 10.11 -15.31 21.57
CA PRO A 68 8.92 -15.12 22.41
C PRO A 68 9.09 -14.03 23.46
N ASP A 69 10.28 -13.91 24.08
CA ASP A 69 10.56 -12.89 25.09
C ASP A 69 10.53 -11.49 24.49
N GLN A 70 11.18 -11.29 23.34
CA GLN A 70 11.13 -10.01 22.61
C GLN A 70 9.70 -9.63 22.20
N LEU A 71 8.86 -10.62 21.88
CA LEU A 71 7.45 -10.37 21.56
C LEU A 71 6.67 -9.95 22.81
N ARG A 72 6.96 -10.56 23.98
CA ARG A 72 6.34 -10.16 25.25
C ARG A 72 6.75 -8.76 25.67
N ASP A 73 8.03 -8.41 25.57
CA ASP A 73 8.53 -7.06 25.84
C ASP A 73 7.81 -6.00 24.97
N LYS A 74 7.60 -6.31 23.67
CA LYS A 74 6.84 -5.43 22.78
C LYS A 74 5.36 -5.36 23.15
N ALA A 75 4.75 -6.49 23.55
CA ALA A 75 3.36 -6.55 23.94
C ALA A 75 3.09 -5.71 25.19
N ASP A 76 4.01 -5.71 26.15
CA ASP A 76 3.93 -4.89 27.36
C ASP A 76 3.94 -3.37 27.07
N GLN A 77 4.56 -2.95 25.96
CA GLN A 77 4.62 -1.56 25.53
C GLN A 77 3.40 -1.13 24.70
N GLN A 78 2.54 -2.07 24.27
CA GLN A 78 1.36 -1.75 23.48
C GLN A 78 0.25 -1.10 24.30
N ARG A 79 -0.55 -0.26 23.65
CA ARG A 79 -1.72 0.37 24.27
C ARG A 79 -2.70 -0.64 24.85
N ASP A 80 -2.91 -1.76 24.16
CA ASP A 80 -3.75 -2.89 24.60
C ASP A 80 -2.88 -4.10 24.96
N ARG A 81 -2.04 -3.93 26.00
CA ARG A 81 -1.10 -4.95 26.44
C ARG A 81 -1.79 -6.27 26.81
N PHE A 82 -2.98 -6.21 27.44
CA PHE A 82 -3.67 -7.43 27.88
C PHE A 82 -4.09 -8.30 26.70
N ARG A 83 -4.63 -7.67 25.66
CA ARG A 83 -4.98 -8.38 24.43
C ARG A 83 -3.74 -8.93 23.72
N ALA A 84 -2.66 -8.15 23.69
CA ALA A 84 -1.41 -8.57 23.08
C ALA A 84 -0.79 -9.76 23.81
N LEU A 85 -0.72 -9.73 25.14
CA LEU A 85 -0.21 -10.85 25.95
C LEU A 85 -1.09 -12.09 25.84
N ALA A 86 -2.43 -11.94 25.94
CA ALA A 86 -3.36 -13.06 25.77
C ALA A 86 -3.25 -13.69 24.36
N PHE A 87 -3.03 -12.89 23.33
CA PHE A 87 -2.75 -13.41 21.99
C PHE A 87 -1.44 -14.20 21.94
N LEU A 88 -0.36 -13.69 22.58
CA LEU A 88 0.92 -14.40 22.63
C LEU A 88 0.81 -15.72 23.41
N ASP A 89 0.00 -15.78 24.47
CA ASP A 89 -0.25 -17.03 25.22
C ASP A 89 -0.91 -18.12 24.35
N VAL A 90 -1.63 -17.72 23.29
CA VAL A 90 -2.20 -18.65 22.33
C VAL A 90 -1.22 -18.94 21.17
N VAL A 91 -0.61 -17.90 20.59
CA VAL A 91 0.18 -18.08 19.37
C VAL A 91 1.55 -18.70 19.59
N VAL A 92 2.19 -18.45 20.75
CA VAL A 92 3.52 -19.00 21.05
C VAL A 92 3.50 -20.53 21.14
N PRO A 93 2.58 -21.16 21.88
CA PRO A 93 2.43 -22.63 21.86
C PRO A 93 2.13 -23.20 20.47
N VAL A 94 1.29 -22.52 19.68
CA VAL A 94 1.01 -22.93 18.28
C VAL A 94 2.29 -22.86 17.44
N PHE A 95 3.09 -21.82 17.60
CA PHE A 95 4.35 -21.66 16.90
C PHE A 95 5.35 -22.77 17.30
N GLN A 96 5.48 -23.05 18.59
CA GLN A 96 6.32 -24.15 19.08
C GLN A 96 5.90 -25.49 18.49
N LYS A 97 4.59 -25.80 18.52
CA LYS A 97 4.05 -27.03 17.93
C LYS A 97 4.25 -27.13 16.42
N TYR A 98 4.15 -26.00 15.73
CA TYR A 98 4.48 -25.92 14.31
C TYR A 98 5.95 -26.29 14.04
N GLN A 99 6.88 -25.74 14.83
CA GLN A 99 8.32 -26.06 14.71
C GLN A 99 8.63 -27.52 15.05
N GLU A 100 8.05 -28.08 16.11
CA GLU A 100 8.15 -29.50 16.43
C GLU A 100 7.70 -30.40 15.28
N LYS A 101 6.57 -30.04 14.66
CA LYS A 101 6.02 -30.80 13.53
C LYS A 101 6.92 -30.73 12.30
N LEU A 102 7.48 -29.56 11.99
CA LEU A 102 8.46 -29.41 10.92
C LEU A 102 9.70 -30.31 11.19
N ALA A 103 10.23 -30.27 12.41
CA ALA A 103 11.36 -31.10 12.79
C ALA A 103 11.05 -32.61 12.67
N ALA A 104 9.88 -33.04 13.17
CA ALA A 104 9.43 -34.45 13.06
C ALA A 104 9.30 -34.92 11.62
N LEU A 105 8.82 -34.04 10.73
CA LEU A 105 8.71 -34.31 9.30
C LEU A 105 10.03 -34.13 8.53
N ARG A 106 11.10 -33.70 9.21
CA ARG A 106 12.39 -33.30 8.58
C ARG A 106 12.21 -32.27 7.47
N CYS A 107 11.28 -31.36 7.66
CA CYS A 107 10.97 -30.29 6.74
C CYS A 107 11.41 -28.92 7.31
N VAL A 108 11.59 -27.96 6.41
CA VAL A 108 11.84 -26.55 6.74
C VAL A 108 10.94 -25.67 5.88
N ASP A 109 10.48 -24.56 6.43
CA ASP A 109 9.84 -23.52 5.63
C ASP A 109 10.87 -22.52 5.07
N PHE A 110 10.45 -21.57 4.25
CA PHE A 110 11.33 -20.61 3.60
C PHE A 110 12.13 -19.76 4.61
N GLU A 111 11.51 -19.37 5.71
CA GLU A 111 12.18 -18.55 6.73
C GLU A 111 13.22 -19.40 7.51
N ASP A 112 12.92 -20.68 7.76
CA ASP A 112 13.90 -21.62 8.35
C ASP A 112 15.08 -21.85 7.43
N MET A 113 14.88 -21.89 6.10
CA MET A 113 15.97 -22.01 5.13
C MET A 113 16.95 -20.85 5.27
N ILE A 114 16.45 -19.61 5.29
CA ILE A 114 17.27 -18.39 5.44
C ILE A 114 18.00 -18.39 6.79
N ARG A 115 17.28 -18.69 7.89
CA ARG A 115 17.85 -18.74 9.24
C ARG A 115 18.92 -19.82 9.36
N THR A 116 18.69 -20.99 8.78
CA THR A 116 19.66 -22.10 8.79
C THR A 116 20.89 -21.78 7.94
N ALA A 117 20.70 -21.19 6.76
CA ALA A 117 21.80 -20.72 5.91
C ALA A 117 22.67 -19.69 6.67
N THR A 118 22.04 -18.71 7.33
CA THR A 118 22.73 -17.69 8.14
C THR A 118 23.57 -18.35 9.24
N ARG A 119 23.00 -19.32 9.94
CA ARG A 119 23.71 -20.08 10.97
C ARG A 119 24.91 -20.85 10.40
N TYR A 120 24.75 -21.57 9.28
CA TYR A 120 25.83 -22.33 8.66
C TYR A 120 26.99 -21.46 8.20
N VAL A 121 26.68 -20.27 7.68
CA VAL A 121 27.69 -19.28 7.32
C VAL A 121 28.46 -18.83 8.58
N ARG A 122 27.76 -18.45 9.66
CA ARG A 122 28.39 -18.01 10.93
C ARG A 122 29.22 -19.09 11.60
N GLU A 123 28.73 -20.34 11.60
CA GLU A 123 29.42 -21.49 12.14
C GLU A 123 30.53 -22.04 11.22
N LYS A 124 30.77 -21.39 10.08
CA LYS A 124 31.74 -21.82 9.04
C LYS A 124 31.49 -23.25 8.53
N LYS A 125 30.27 -23.76 8.65
CA LYS A 125 29.83 -25.02 8.02
C LYS A 125 29.68 -24.87 6.51
N PHE A 126 29.47 -23.65 6.07
CA PHE A 126 29.54 -23.24 4.68
C PHE A 126 30.43 -22.03 4.56
N VAL A 127 31.56 -22.19 3.86
CA VAL A 127 32.49 -21.11 3.55
C VAL A 127 32.24 -20.69 2.10
N HIS A 128 31.78 -19.46 1.91
CA HIS A 128 31.47 -18.99 0.57
C HIS A 128 32.72 -18.43 -0.14
N PRO A 129 32.84 -18.66 -1.45
CA PRO A 129 33.98 -18.21 -2.24
C PRO A 129 33.79 -16.79 -2.83
N TYR A 130 32.66 -16.15 -2.54
CA TYR A 130 32.26 -14.91 -3.22
C TYR A 130 33.09 -13.72 -2.73
N ARG A 131 33.55 -12.89 -3.69
CA ARG A 131 34.18 -11.60 -3.43
C ARG A 131 33.21 -10.43 -3.59
N ILE A 132 32.09 -10.65 -4.30
CA ILE A 132 31.05 -9.64 -4.53
C ILE A 132 29.70 -10.31 -4.33
N ILE A 133 28.84 -9.67 -3.56
CA ILE A 133 27.42 -10.01 -3.39
C ILE A 133 26.62 -8.90 -4.05
N LEU A 134 25.77 -9.25 -5.00
CA LEU A 134 24.87 -8.33 -5.69
C LEU A 134 23.44 -8.58 -5.20
N VAL A 135 22.77 -7.54 -4.73
CA VAL A 135 21.38 -7.63 -4.29
C VAL A 135 20.55 -6.58 -5.04
N ASP A 136 19.59 -7.05 -5.81
CA ASP A 136 18.62 -6.20 -6.50
C ASP A 136 17.34 -6.03 -5.67
N GLU A 137 16.53 -5.00 -5.98
CA GLU A 137 15.30 -4.65 -5.26
C GLU A 137 15.51 -4.57 -3.73
N PHE A 138 16.63 -3.97 -3.32
CA PHE A 138 17.10 -3.98 -1.92
C PHE A 138 16.09 -3.34 -0.94
N GLN A 139 15.22 -2.44 -1.40
CA GLN A 139 14.15 -1.83 -0.59
C GLN A 139 13.11 -2.85 -0.09
N ASP A 140 13.09 -4.05 -0.65
CA ASP A 140 12.17 -5.12 -0.23
C ASP A 140 12.83 -6.15 0.71
N ILE A 141 14.03 -5.84 1.20
CA ILE A 141 14.75 -6.76 2.09
C ILE A 141 14.08 -6.86 3.46
N ALA A 142 13.95 -8.09 3.97
CA ALA A 142 13.54 -8.38 5.35
C ALA A 142 14.76 -8.65 6.23
N HIS A 143 14.62 -8.51 7.56
CA HIS A 143 15.71 -8.67 8.51
C HIS A 143 16.45 -10.01 8.39
N GLY A 144 15.73 -11.12 8.17
CA GLY A 144 16.37 -12.45 8.02
C GLY A 144 17.32 -12.50 6.82
N ARG A 145 16.91 -11.91 5.67
CA ARG A 145 17.77 -11.85 4.48
C ARG A 145 18.95 -10.91 4.67
N ALA A 146 18.71 -9.75 5.31
CA ALA A 146 19.81 -8.83 5.67
C ALA A 146 20.82 -9.48 6.60
N ALA A 147 20.37 -10.29 7.58
CA ALA A 147 21.24 -11.04 8.49
C ALA A 147 22.08 -12.09 7.77
N LEU A 148 21.55 -12.74 6.72
CA LEU A 148 22.31 -13.66 5.89
C LEU A 148 23.42 -12.94 5.12
N VAL A 149 23.08 -11.81 4.45
CA VAL A 149 24.05 -10.99 3.72
C VAL A 149 25.15 -10.51 4.67
N LEU A 150 24.78 -10.01 5.86
CA LEU A 150 25.73 -9.55 6.87
C LEU A 150 26.67 -10.69 7.33
N ALA A 151 26.12 -11.88 7.62
CA ALA A 151 26.93 -13.03 8.01
C ALA A 151 27.94 -13.45 6.93
N MET A 152 27.57 -13.32 5.67
CA MET A 152 28.51 -13.56 4.54
C MET A 152 29.62 -12.52 4.49
N LEU A 153 29.31 -11.24 4.68
CA LEU A 153 30.32 -10.17 4.73
C LEU A 153 31.27 -10.34 5.94
N GLU A 154 30.71 -10.70 7.10
CA GLU A 154 31.50 -10.97 8.32
C GLU A 154 32.43 -12.18 8.16
N GLN A 155 32.00 -13.20 7.42
CA GLN A 155 32.81 -14.39 7.17
C GLN A 155 34.01 -14.09 6.27
N ASN A 156 33.86 -13.22 5.28
CA ASN A 156 34.90 -12.85 4.34
C ASN A 156 35.04 -11.32 4.25
N PRO A 157 36.02 -10.71 4.97
CA PRO A 157 36.24 -9.25 4.98
C PRO A 157 36.60 -8.66 3.60
N ASP A 158 37.06 -9.46 2.67
CA ASP A 158 37.37 -9.02 1.28
C ASP A 158 36.13 -8.99 0.39
N CYS A 159 35.01 -9.56 0.87
CA CYS A 159 33.74 -9.54 0.16
C CYS A 159 33.11 -8.13 0.19
N ARG A 160 32.57 -7.69 -0.93
CA ARG A 160 31.88 -6.41 -1.05
C ARG A 160 30.41 -6.62 -1.40
N LEU A 161 29.55 -5.80 -0.78
CA LEU A 161 28.12 -5.76 -1.09
C LEU A 161 27.85 -4.63 -2.08
N PHE A 162 27.13 -4.96 -3.16
CA PHE A 162 26.55 -4.01 -4.08
C PHE A 162 25.03 -4.17 -4.07
N ALA A 163 24.33 -3.22 -3.48
CA ALA A 163 22.91 -3.22 -3.34
C ALA A 163 22.26 -2.17 -4.25
N VAL A 164 21.25 -2.56 -5.00
CA VAL A 164 20.47 -1.67 -5.86
C VAL A 164 19.02 -1.70 -5.39
N GLY A 165 18.39 -0.53 -5.30
CA GLY A 165 17.01 -0.42 -4.86
C GLY A 165 16.44 0.99 -5.02
N ASP A 166 15.13 1.10 -4.88
CA ASP A 166 14.38 2.35 -4.93
C ASP A 166 13.46 2.44 -3.72
N ASP A 167 13.81 3.25 -2.72
CA ASP A 167 13.02 3.46 -1.50
C ASP A 167 11.60 3.94 -1.78
N TRP A 168 11.38 4.67 -2.89
CA TRP A 168 10.06 5.10 -3.34
C TRP A 168 9.16 3.93 -3.79
N GLN A 169 9.73 2.74 -4.02
CA GLN A 169 9.03 1.52 -4.41
C GLN A 169 8.97 0.45 -3.30
N SER A 170 9.28 0.80 -2.05
CA SER A 170 9.15 -0.11 -0.89
C SER A 170 7.67 -0.24 -0.49
N ILE A 171 7.02 -1.33 -0.92
CA ILE A 171 5.57 -1.56 -0.77
C ILE A 171 5.23 -2.92 -0.13
N TYR A 172 6.20 -3.60 0.49
CA TYR A 172 6.04 -4.94 1.05
C TYR A 172 6.28 -5.00 2.57
N ARG A 173 5.98 -3.91 3.31
CA ARG A 173 6.04 -3.91 4.79
C ARG A 173 5.18 -5.03 5.37
N PHE A 174 3.97 -5.24 4.84
CA PHE A 174 3.06 -6.31 5.25
C PHE A 174 3.66 -7.72 5.06
N ALA A 175 4.68 -7.89 4.22
CA ALA A 175 5.44 -9.12 4.01
C ALA A 175 6.76 -9.16 4.81
N GLY A 176 6.99 -8.17 5.68
CA GLY A 176 8.15 -8.10 6.56
C GLY A 176 9.35 -7.32 6.01
N SER A 177 9.23 -6.67 4.84
CA SER A 177 10.27 -5.76 4.32
C SER A 177 10.41 -4.54 5.22
N ASP A 178 11.65 -4.14 5.49
CA ASP A 178 11.95 -3.01 6.35
C ASP A 178 12.77 -1.96 5.61
N ILE A 179 12.13 -0.87 5.22
CA ILE A 179 12.75 0.24 4.48
C ILE A 179 13.91 0.87 5.28
N ALA A 180 13.91 0.77 6.62
CA ALA A 180 14.96 1.30 7.46
C ALA A 180 16.32 0.64 7.18
N ILE A 181 16.34 -0.61 6.73
CA ILE A 181 17.56 -1.31 6.35
C ILE A 181 18.23 -0.63 5.15
N MET A 182 17.43 -0.15 4.18
CA MET A 182 17.95 0.59 3.03
C MET A 182 18.26 2.05 3.38
N SER A 183 17.34 2.76 4.02
CA SER A 183 17.52 4.19 4.32
C SER A 183 18.65 4.46 5.32
N ARG A 184 18.97 3.47 6.17
CA ARG A 184 20.08 3.50 7.12
C ARG A 184 21.19 2.49 6.77
N PHE A 185 21.41 2.29 5.50
CA PHE A 185 22.35 1.28 4.98
C PHE A 185 23.74 1.31 5.64
N PRO A 186 24.42 2.48 5.84
CA PRO A 186 25.70 2.52 6.53
C PRO A 186 25.67 2.01 7.97
N HIS A 187 24.54 2.15 8.66
CA HIS A 187 24.37 1.65 10.03
C HIS A 187 24.34 0.11 10.06
N HIS A 188 23.84 -0.54 9.00
CA HIS A 188 23.73 -2.00 8.92
C HIS A 188 24.95 -2.65 8.31
N PHE A 189 25.57 -2.04 7.31
CA PHE A 189 26.62 -2.65 6.47
C PHE A 189 27.96 -1.91 6.50
N GLY A 190 28.09 -0.84 7.30
CA GLY A 190 29.33 -0.10 7.49
C GLY A 190 29.56 0.96 6.39
N VAL A 191 30.85 1.30 6.17
CA VAL A 191 31.24 2.35 5.23
C VAL A 191 30.73 2.07 3.83
N THR A 192 30.05 3.06 3.25
CA THR A 192 29.28 2.89 2.01
C THR A 192 29.52 4.05 1.06
N ALA A 193 29.69 3.75 -0.22
CA ALA A 193 29.57 4.72 -1.31
C ALA A 193 28.17 4.64 -1.91
N THR A 194 27.47 5.77 -2.02
CA THR A 194 26.12 5.84 -2.57
C THR A 194 26.13 6.59 -3.88
N ASN A 195 25.54 6.00 -4.92
CA ASN A 195 25.33 6.61 -6.22
C ASN A 195 23.83 6.60 -6.57
N TYR A 196 23.39 7.59 -7.34
CA TYR A 196 22.00 7.71 -7.77
C TYR A 196 21.87 7.53 -9.27
N LEU A 197 20.95 6.64 -9.69
CA LEU A 197 20.52 6.57 -11.08
C LEU A 197 19.42 7.61 -11.30
N THR A 198 19.75 8.66 -12.03
CA THR A 198 18.87 9.84 -12.19
C THR A 198 18.10 9.85 -13.49
N ARG A 199 18.24 8.84 -14.36
CA ARG A 199 17.53 8.76 -15.64
C ARG A 199 16.52 7.62 -15.67
N THR A 200 15.31 7.90 -16.15
CA THR A 200 14.29 6.88 -16.44
C THR A 200 14.00 6.79 -17.94
N PHE A 201 13.82 5.56 -18.41
CA PHE A 201 13.49 5.23 -19.80
C PHE A 201 12.06 4.74 -19.95
N ARG A 202 11.34 4.55 -18.84
CA ARG A 202 9.97 4.01 -18.82
C ARG A 202 8.95 5.10 -19.04
N SER A 203 8.84 6.02 -18.10
CA SER A 203 7.81 7.06 -18.09
C SER A 203 8.34 8.35 -18.68
N ASN A 204 7.43 9.16 -19.24
CA ASN A 204 7.74 10.52 -19.69
C ASN A 204 7.99 11.48 -18.52
N GLN A 205 8.49 12.69 -18.84
CA GLN A 205 8.87 13.68 -17.83
C GLN A 205 7.67 14.18 -17.02
N GLY A 206 6.47 14.27 -17.62
CA GLY A 206 5.26 14.69 -16.91
C GLY A 206 4.86 13.73 -15.81
N ILE A 207 4.78 12.43 -16.11
CA ILE A 207 4.51 11.39 -15.09
C ILE A 207 5.59 11.42 -14.01
N THR A 208 6.86 11.51 -14.42
CA THR A 208 8.01 11.52 -13.50
C THR A 208 7.94 12.70 -12.54
N ASN A 209 7.67 13.91 -13.02
CA ASN A 209 7.56 15.11 -12.18
C ASN A 209 6.41 15.02 -11.17
N VAL A 210 5.23 14.55 -11.63
CA VAL A 210 4.06 14.41 -10.77
C VAL A 210 4.32 13.36 -9.69
N ALA A 211 4.82 12.19 -10.08
CA ALA A 211 5.08 11.09 -9.16
C ALA A 211 6.18 11.44 -8.13
N ALA A 212 7.29 12.05 -8.57
CA ALA A 212 8.37 12.50 -7.71
C ALA A 212 7.88 13.59 -6.73
N GLY A 213 7.14 14.59 -7.21
CA GLY A 213 6.59 15.64 -6.35
C GLY A 213 5.57 15.14 -5.34
N PHE A 214 4.85 14.05 -5.65
CA PHE A 214 3.91 13.41 -4.75
C PHE A 214 4.64 12.60 -3.66
N ILE A 215 5.60 11.75 -4.03
CA ILE A 215 6.26 10.87 -3.07
C ILE A 215 7.19 11.64 -2.11
N GLN A 216 7.88 12.65 -2.59
CA GLN A 216 8.79 13.50 -1.80
C GLN A 216 8.06 14.44 -0.82
N ALA A 217 6.72 14.44 -0.78
CA ALA A 217 5.98 15.08 0.32
C ALA A 217 6.25 14.38 1.66
N ASN A 218 6.64 13.11 1.67
CA ASN A 218 7.14 12.40 2.85
C ASN A 218 8.64 12.71 3.04
N PRO A 219 9.05 13.44 4.10
CA PRO A 219 10.44 13.83 4.32
C PRO A 219 11.37 12.65 4.66
N ALA A 220 10.82 11.49 5.01
CA ALA A 220 11.60 10.28 5.29
C ALA A 220 12.11 9.59 4.01
N GLN A 221 11.60 9.96 2.83
CA GLN A 221 12.07 9.41 1.56
C GLN A 221 13.37 10.07 1.12
N LEU A 222 14.25 9.28 0.49
CA LEU A 222 15.49 9.81 -0.07
C LEU A 222 15.19 10.87 -1.15
N THR A 223 15.76 12.05 -0.99
CA THR A 223 15.61 13.12 -1.98
C THR A 223 16.45 12.80 -3.21
N LYS A 224 15.79 12.68 -4.35
CA LYS A 224 16.46 12.43 -5.64
C LYS A 224 15.72 13.13 -6.78
N THR A 225 16.47 13.54 -7.78
CA THR A 225 15.91 14.12 -9.01
C THR A 225 15.97 13.06 -10.10
N VAL A 226 14.86 12.84 -10.79
CA VAL A 226 14.77 11.87 -11.88
C VAL A 226 14.41 12.58 -13.17
N HIS A 227 15.17 12.34 -14.21
CA HIS A 227 14.98 12.88 -15.55
C HIS A 227 14.51 11.78 -16.49
N ALA A 228 13.43 12.02 -17.20
CA ALA A 228 12.94 11.10 -18.21
C ALA A 228 13.66 11.36 -19.55
N VAL A 229 13.86 10.29 -20.33
CA VAL A 229 14.34 10.42 -21.72
C VAL A 229 13.26 11.00 -22.61
N ASP A 230 11.99 10.61 -22.39
CA ASP A 230 10.83 11.23 -23.04
C ASP A 230 10.45 12.53 -22.30
N SER A 231 10.64 13.66 -22.96
CA SER A 231 10.40 15.00 -22.41
C SER A 231 8.92 15.42 -22.37
N THR A 232 7.98 14.58 -22.82
CA THR A 232 6.54 14.88 -22.84
C THR A 232 6.03 15.22 -21.43
N GLN A 233 5.31 16.32 -21.30
CA GLN A 233 4.77 16.80 -20.02
C GLN A 233 3.25 17.07 -20.06
N GLU A 234 2.69 17.35 -21.22
CA GLU A 234 1.30 17.76 -21.36
C GLU A 234 0.33 16.58 -21.17
N ALA A 235 -0.69 16.80 -20.35
CA ALA A 235 -1.81 15.89 -20.10
C ALA A 235 -1.40 14.43 -19.83
N THR A 236 -0.26 14.23 -19.18
CA THR A 236 0.28 12.88 -18.90
C THR A 236 -0.42 12.18 -17.73
N ILE A 237 -1.09 12.94 -16.84
CA ILE A 237 -1.98 12.43 -15.82
C ILE A 237 -3.38 12.98 -16.08
N GLN A 238 -4.36 12.10 -16.20
CA GLN A 238 -5.76 12.48 -16.34
C GLN A 238 -6.58 11.95 -15.18
N ILE A 239 -7.27 12.85 -14.48
CA ILE A 239 -8.21 12.51 -13.43
C ILE A 239 -9.59 12.47 -14.04
N LEU A 240 -10.21 11.29 -14.02
CA LEU A 240 -11.55 11.05 -14.57
C LEU A 240 -12.53 10.93 -13.40
N GLU A 241 -13.39 11.92 -13.24
CA GLU A 241 -14.45 11.93 -12.24
C GLU A 241 -15.70 11.26 -12.79
N TYR A 242 -16.26 10.29 -12.06
CA TYR A 242 -17.54 9.65 -12.37
C TYR A 242 -18.57 9.89 -11.27
N GLY A 243 -19.86 9.88 -11.64
CA GLY A 243 -20.97 10.16 -10.74
C GLY A 243 -21.41 8.94 -9.93
N LYS A 244 -21.96 7.95 -10.61
CA LYS A 244 -22.44 6.68 -10.03
C LYS A 244 -21.47 5.56 -10.30
N ASP A 245 -21.57 4.46 -9.56
CA ASP A 245 -20.68 3.31 -9.74
C ASP A 245 -20.86 2.63 -11.11
N GLU A 246 -22.07 2.65 -11.66
CA GLU A 246 -22.40 2.13 -12.98
C GLU A 246 -21.73 2.91 -14.13
N ASP A 247 -21.37 4.18 -13.88
CA ASP A 247 -20.75 5.04 -14.88
C ASP A 247 -19.27 4.69 -15.13
N VAL A 248 -18.62 3.95 -14.22
CA VAL A 248 -17.18 3.69 -14.30
C VAL A 248 -16.81 2.80 -15.48
N GLU A 249 -17.62 1.76 -15.77
CA GLU A 249 -17.35 0.87 -16.89
C GLU A 249 -17.60 1.58 -18.23
N SER A 250 -18.66 2.39 -18.32
CA SER A 250 -18.93 3.20 -19.52
C SER A 250 -17.84 4.23 -19.79
N LEU A 251 -17.33 4.89 -18.75
CA LEU A 251 -16.23 5.83 -18.84
C LEU A 251 -14.92 5.14 -19.30
N LEU A 252 -14.61 3.98 -18.71
CA LEU A 252 -13.46 3.17 -19.14
C LEU A 252 -13.61 2.74 -20.61
N GLU A 253 -14.77 2.26 -21.00
CA GLU A 253 -15.00 1.81 -22.37
C GLU A 253 -14.81 2.94 -23.39
N SER A 254 -15.27 4.16 -23.09
CA SER A 254 -15.07 5.31 -23.97
C SER A 254 -13.58 5.66 -24.16
N GLU A 255 -12.79 5.61 -23.08
CA GLU A 255 -11.34 5.83 -23.17
C GLU A 255 -10.65 4.67 -23.94
N LEU A 256 -11.08 3.42 -23.72
CA LEU A 256 -10.54 2.27 -24.45
C LEU A 256 -10.84 2.34 -25.96
N VAL A 257 -12.02 2.85 -26.36
CA VAL A 257 -12.34 3.09 -27.78
C VAL A 257 -11.36 4.10 -28.37
N THR A 258 -11.14 5.24 -27.71
CA THR A 258 -10.19 6.26 -28.16
C THR A 258 -8.76 5.69 -28.28
N LEU A 259 -8.33 4.88 -27.32
CA LEU A 259 -7.01 4.24 -27.37
C LEU A 259 -6.92 3.17 -28.48
N ALA A 260 -7.99 2.45 -28.77
CA ALA A 260 -8.03 1.51 -29.87
C ALA A 260 -7.93 2.23 -31.24
N GLU A 261 -8.53 3.40 -31.38
CA GLU A 261 -8.34 4.24 -32.56
C GLU A 261 -6.89 4.70 -32.72
N SER A 262 -6.26 5.14 -31.64
CA SER A 262 -4.83 5.49 -31.61
C SER A 262 -3.96 4.29 -32.02
N ALA A 263 -4.24 3.10 -31.49
CA ALA A 263 -3.53 1.86 -31.79
C ALA A 263 -3.59 1.51 -33.30
N ARG A 264 -4.79 1.69 -33.92
CA ARG A 264 -4.97 1.50 -35.38
C ARG A 264 -4.15 2.51 -36.17
N SER A 265 -4.16 3.78 -35.78
CA SER A 265 -3.37 4.83 -36.42
C SER A 265 -1.86 4.54 -36.34
N GLU A 266 -1.41 4.09 -35.16
CA GLU A 266 0.00 3.74 -34.92
C GLU A 266 0.40 2.36 -35.49
N LYS A 267 -0.55 1.57 -35.96
CA LYS A 267 -0.36 0.19 -36.49
C LYS A 267 0.36 -0.73 -35.50
N ARG A 268 0.05 -0.59 -34.21
CA ARG A 268 0.63 -1.42 -33.14
C ARG A 268 -0.39 -1.74 -32.04
N ILE A 269 -0.18 -2.85 -31.34
CA ILE A 269 -0.99 -3.20 -30.18
C ILE A 269 -0.48 -2.38 -28.98
N LEU A 270 -1.39 -1.66 -28.33
CA LEU A 270 -1.09 -0.89 -27.11
C LEU A 270 -1.31 -1.76 -25.86
N ARG A 271 -0.36 -1.75 -24.96
CA ARG A 271 -0.50 -2.42 -23.68
C ARG A 271 -1.18 -1.51 -22.65
N ILE A 272 -2.26 -1.99 -22.05
CA ILE A 272 -3.10 -1.24 -21.11
C ILE A 272 -3.19 -2.01 -19.80
N PHE A 273 -2.84 -1.36 -18.69
CA PHE A 273 -3.09 -1.90 -17.36
C PHE A 273 -4.29 -1.22 -16.71
N LEU A 274 -5.19 -2.03 -16.17
CA LEU A 274 -6.23 -1.62 -15.24
C LEU A 274 -5.74 -2.02 -13.84
N LEU A 275 -5.39 -1.06 -13.01
CA LEU A 275 -4.80 -1.29 -11.70
C LEU A 275 -5.83 -1.01 -10.60
N GLY A 276 -6.04 -1.96 -9.69
CA GLY A 276 -6.85 -1.77 -8.50
C GLY A 276 -6.05 -1.94 -7.22
N ARG A 277 -6.45 -1.25 -6.14
CA ARG A 277 -5.89 -1.53 -4.81
C ARG A 277 -6.29 -2.95 -4.35
N TYR A 278 -7.49 -3.37 -4.72
CA TYR A 278 -8.10 -4.66 -4.40
C TYR A 278 -8.60 -5.37 -5.64
N ASN A 279 -8.75 -6.70 -5.56
CA ASN A 279 -9.21 -7.53 -6.69
C ASN A 279 -10.67 -7.22 -7.09
N HIS A 280 -11.51 -6.74 -6.16
CA HIS A 280 -12.90 -6.39 -6.48
C HIS A 280 -13.03 -5.12 -7.34
N HIS A 281 -11.96 -4.34 -7.52
CA HIS A 281 -11.95 -3.26 -8.50
C HIS A 281 -11.89 -3.73 -9.96
N ARG A 282 -11.73 -5.04 -10.18
CA ARG A 282 -11.71 -5.61 -11.52
C ARG A 282 -13.05 -5.41 -12.21
N PRO A 283 -13.11 -4.75 -13.38
CA PRO A 283 -14.35 -4.59 -14.13
C PRO A 283 -14.99 -5.93 -14.48
N ALA A 284 -16.31 -6.03 -14.28
CA ALA A 284 -17.03 -7.27 -14.58
C ALA A 284 -16.99 -7.60 -16.08
N VAL A 285 -17.01 -6.58 -16.92
CA VAL A 285 -17.01 -6.67 -18.38
C VAL A 285 -15.62 -6.85 -19.02
N LEU A 286 -14.55 -6.96 -18.22
CA LEU A 286 -13.17 -7.04 -18.74
C LEU A 286 -12.97 -8.14 -19.79
N ALA A 287 -13.57 -9.31 -19.60
CA ALA A 287 -13.45 -10.41 -20.59
C ALA A 287 -14.06 -10.03 -21.94
N LYS A 288 -15.18 -9.30 -21.91
CA LYS A 288 -15.84 -8.78 -23.12
C LYS A 288 -14.95 -7.74 -23.82
N TRP A 289 -14.34 -6.82 -23.06
CA TRP A 289 -13.42 -5.83 -23.64
C TRP A 289 -12.17 -6.47 -24.23
N LYS A 290 -11.58 -7.47 -23.57
CA LYS A 290 -10.43 -8.21 -24.11
C LYS A 290 -10.72 -8.82 -25.48
N LYS A 291 -11.92 -9.39 -25.67
CA LYS A 291 -12.35 -9.95 -26.96
C LYS A 291 -12.63 -8.85 -27.98
N ARG A 292 -13.30 -7.76 -27.57
CA ARG A 292 -13.66 -6.64 -28.47
C ARG A 292 -12.46 -5.93 -29.04
N PHE A 293 -11.43 -5.71 -28.22
CA PHE A 293 -10.25 -4.90 -28.58
C PHE A 293 -8.99 -5.75 -28.81
N GLU A 294 -9.11 -7.06 -29.04
CA GLU A 294 -7.97 -7.98 -29.11
C GLU A 294 -6.91 -7.65 -30.17
N ARG A 295 -7.32 -6.94 -31.22
CA ARG A 295 -6.43 -6.53 -32.32
C ARG A 295 -5.68 -5.24 -32.07
N GLU A 296 -6.18 -4.40 -31.17
CA GLU A 296 -5.66 -3.07 -30.88
C GLU A 296 -5.03 -2.95 -29.49
N LEU A 297 -5.64 -3.60 -28.48
CA LEU A 297 -5.28 -3.42 -27.09
C LEU A 297 -4.98 -4.76 -26.39
N HIS A 298 -3.85 -4.80 -25.71
CA HIS A 298 -3.55 -5.87 -24.76
C HIS A 298 -3.97 -5.39 -23.34
N LEU A 299 -5.18 -5.78 -22.92
CA LEU A 299 -5.78 -5.38 -21.65
C LEU A 299 -5.42 -6.36 -20.53
N GLU A 300 -4.93 -5.87 -19.40
CA GLU A 300 -4.65 -6.67 -18.22
C GLU A 300 -5.11 -5.97 -16.94
N PHE A 301 -5.82 -6.70 -16.05
CA PHE A 301 -6.12 -6.23 -14.71
C PHE A 301 -5.13 -6.83 -13.72
N LEU A 302 -4.52 -5.95 -12.92
CA LEU A 302 -3.57 -6.31 -11.87
C LEU A 302 -3.91 -5.56 -10.57
N SER A 303 -3.56 -6.15 -9.42
CA SER A 303 -3.46 -5.33 -8.22
C SER A 303 -2.23 -4.41 -8.34
N LEU A 304 -2.28 -3.24 -7.70
CA LEU A 304 -1.16 -2.29 -7.68
C LEU A 304 0.15 -2.96 -7.25
N HIS A 305 0.12 -3.83 -6.23
CA HIS A 305 1.30 -4.58 -5.80
C HIS A 305 1.86 -5.50 -6.90
N ARG A 306 0.99 -6.19 -7.64
CA ARG A 306 1.41 -7.08 -8.72
C ARG A 306 1.93 -6.35 -9.95
N SER A 307 1.65 -5.06 -10.07
CA SER A 307 2.14 -4.24 -11.17
C SER A 307 3.61 -3.80 -11.00
N LYS A 308 4.19 -3.97 -9.79
CA LYS A 308 5.60 -3.65 -9.55
C LYS A 308 6.49 -4.46 -10.51
N GLY A 309 7.49 -3.81 -11.08
CA GLY A 309 8.38 -4.40 -12.10
C GLY A 309 7.81 -4.44 -13.53
N LEU A 310 6.47 -4.28 -13.69
CA LEU A 310 5.83 -4.28 -15.02
C LEU A 310 5.67 -2.85 -15.57
N GLU A 311 5.30 -2.76 -16.85
CA GLU A 311 5.05 -1.49 -17.54
C GLU A 311 4.02 -1.65 -18.67
N ALA A 312 3.30 -0.58 -18.97
CA ALA A 312 2.31 -0.51 -20.04
C ALA A 312 2.36 0.85 -20.76
N ASP A 313 1.78 0.95 -21.95
CA ASP A 313 1.67 2.24 -22.64
C ASP A 313 0.78 3.20 -21.86
N TYR A 314 -0.38 2.69 -21.38
CA TYR A 314 -1.35 3.43 -20.59
C TYR A 314 -1.77 2.65 -19.35
N VAL A 315 -2.03 3.38 -18.29
CA VAL A 315 -2.44 2.80 -17.00
C VAL A 315 -3.71 3.50 -16.50
N PHE A 316 -4.69 2.71 -16.08
CA PHE A 316 -5.87 3.19 -15.37
C PHE A 316 -5.81 2.73 -13.93
N ILE A 317 -5.76 3.66 -12.97
CA ILE A 317 -5.83 3.36 -11.54
C ILE A 317 -7.28 3.53 -11.11
N LEU A 318 -7.89 2.42 -10.71
CA LEU A 318 -9.32 2.31 -10.37
C LEU A 318 -9.51 2.52 -8.87
N GLY A 319 -10.64 3.12 -8.49
CA GLY A 319 -11.03 3.29 -7.10
C GLY A 319 -10.14 4.27 -6.32
N VAL A 320 -9.66 5.34 -6.98
CA VAL A 320 -8.94 6.43 -6.33
C VAL A 320 -9.93 7.30 -5.57
N ASN A 321 -10.48 6.73 -4.49
CA ASN A 321 -11.55 7.30 -3.68
C ASN A 321 -11.13 7.38 -2.21
N SER A 322 -11.91 8.04 -1.37
CA SER A 322 -11.83 7.94 0.09
C SER A 322 -12.67 6.77 0.60
N GLY A 323 -12.25 6.15 1.72
CA GLY A 323 -12.95 5.05 2.40
C GLY A 323 -12.12 3.77 2.51
N SER A 324 -12.65 2.80 3.27
CA SER A 324 -11.90 1.61 3.72
C SER A 324 -11.36 0.74 2.58
N TYR A 325 -12.16 0.48 1.54
CA TYR A 325 -11.76 -0.35 0.40
C TYR A 325 -11.39 0.48 -0.84
N SER A 326 -10.84 1.65 -0.62
CA SER A 326 -10.49 2.63 -1.65
C SER A 326 -8.98 2.85 -1.74
N PHE A 327 -8.55 3.97 -2.31
CA PHE A 327 -7.14 4.30 -2.43
C PHE A 327 -6.89 5.79 -2.12
N PRO A 328 -6.15 6.12 -1.04
CA PRO A 328 -5.49 5.19 -0.13
C PRO A 328 -6.47 4.33 0.66
N SER A 329 -6.03 3.13 1.05
CA SER A 329 -6.79 2.26 1.96
C SER A 329 -6.86 2.89 3.34
N GLU A 330 -8.07 2.94 3.90
CA GLU A 330 -8.29 3.36 5.29
C GLU A 330 -8.52 2.15 6.22
N ILE A 331 -8.25 0.93 5.73
CA ILE A 331 -8.27 -0.27 6.55
C ILE A 331 -7.09 -0.24 7.50
N ILE A 332 -7.40 -0.29 8.78
CA ILE A 332 -6.39 -0.41 9.83
C ILE A 332 -6.17 -1.89 10.09
N ASP A 333 -4.92 -2.34 9.97
CA ASP A 333 -4.54 -3.69 10.36
C ASP A 333 -4.79 -3.92 11.85
N ASP A 334 -4.99 -5.18 12.24
CA ASP A 334 -5.10 -5.52 13.66
C ASP A 334 -3.78 -5.18 14.37
N PRO A 335 -3.81 -4.36 15.46
CA PRO A 335 -2.59 -3.95 16.17
C PRO A 335 -1.71 -5.11 16.64
N LEU A 336 -2.25 -6.33 16.75
CA LEU A 336 -1.48 -7.52 17.09
C LEU A 336 -0.40 -7.85 16.05
N ILE A 337 -0.62 -7.50 14.78
CA ILE A 337 0.37 -7.75 13.73
C ILE A 337 1.59 -6.82 13.85
N ASP A 338 1.43 -5.65 14.49
CA ASP A 338 2.54 -4.70 14.71
C ASP A 338 3.61 -5.24 15.66
N LEU A 339 3.30 -6.28 16.46
CA LEU A 339 4.30 -7.00 17.24
C LEU A 339 5.42 -7.60 16.37
N VAL A 340 5.09 -7.98 15.15
CA VAL A 340 5.98 -8.68 14.21
C VAL A 340 6.30 -7.87 12.94
N LEU A 341 5.61 -6.78 12.68
CA LEU A 341 5.93 -5.87 11.57
C LEU A 341 7.07 -4.90 11.92
N PRO A 342 7.76 -4.35 10.92
CA PRO A 342 8.61 -3.17 11.10
C PRO A 342 7.81 -2.01 11.70
N ILE A 343 8.50 -1.14 12.44
CA ILE A 343 7.89 0.07 13.00
C ILE A 343 7.30 0.89 11.85
N PRO A 344 6.02 1.29 11.92
CA PRO A 344 5.43 2.13 10.89
C PRO A 344 6.13 3.49 10.85
N GLU A 345 6.14 4.10 9.68
CA GLU A 345 6.63 5.48 9.53
C GLU A 345 5.60 6.45 10.12
N ASP A 346 6.09 7.54 10.71
CA ASP A 346 5.22 8.58 11.30
C ASP A 346 4.44 9.39 10.26
N PHE A 347 4.82 9.32 8.97
CA PHE A 347 4.16 10.05 7.90
C PHE A 347 2.88 9.35 7.46
N GLU A 348 1.78 10.11 7.43
CA GLU A 348 0.45 9.59 7.11
C GLU A 348 0.42 8.89 5.73
N ASN A 349 -0.08 7.66 5.70
CA ASN A 349 -0.19 6.83 4.50
C ASN A 349 1.14 6.61 3.74
N ALA A 350 2.29 6.59 4.43
CA ALA A 350 3.61 6.46 3.78
C ALA A 350 3.66 5.28 2.78
N GLU A 351 3.20 4.09 3.17
CA GLU A 351 3.19 2.90 2.31
C GLU A 351 2.20 3.04 1.14
N GLU A 352 0.98 3.56 1.39
CA GLU A 352 -0.02 3.81 0.34
C GLU A 352 0.47 4.87 -0.66
N ARG A 353 1.26 5.85 -0.20
CA ARG A 353 1.90 6.84 -1.10
C ARG A 353 2.93 6.20 -2.02
N ARG A 354 3.76 5.29 -1.49
CA ARG A 354 4.70 4.52 -2.33
C ARG A 354 3.95 3.62 -3.32
N LEU A 355 2.86 3.01 -2.88
CA LEU A 355 2.03 2.20 -3.75
C LEU A 355 1.39 3.03 -4.88
N PHE A 356 0.98 4.27 -4.56
CA PHE A 356 0.47 5.20 -5.57
C PHE A 356 1.56 5.64 -6.55
N TYR A 357 2.75 5.96 -6.05
CA TYR A 357 3.92 6.24 -6.88
C TYR A 357 4.22 5.07 -7.84
N VAL A 358 4.21 3.84 -7.33
CA VAL A 358 4.38 2.65 -8.17
C VAL A 358 3.31 2.62 -9.26
N GLY A 359 2.03 2.81 -8.93
CA GLY A 359 0.95 2.83 -9.91
C GLY A 359 1.12 3.91 -10.99
N LEU A 360 1.43 5.14 -10.58
CA LEU A 360 1.66 6.27 -11.49
C LEU A 360 2.79 5.99 -12.49
N THR A 361 3.88 5.39 -12.03
CA THR A 361 5.09 5.15 -12.81
C THR A 361 5.08 3.85 -13.61
N ARG A 362 3.95 3.14 -13.68
CA ARG A 362 3.82 1.96 -14.58
C ARG A 362 3.54 2.36 -16.03
N ALA A 363 3.04 3.57 -16.27
CA ALA A 363 2.73 4.06 -17.60
C ALA A 363 3.97 4.64 -18.31
N LYS A 364 4.04 4.36 -19.63
CA LYS A 364 5.00 5.02 -20.52
C LYS A 364 4.46 6.38 -20.96
N ARG A 365 3.17 6.45 -21.36
CA ARG A 365 2.59 7.61 -22.02
C ARG A 365 1.63 8.40 -21.13
N ARG A 366 0.68 7.72 -20.48
CA ARG A 366 -0.35 8.42 -19.67
C ARG A 366 -0.91 7.52 -18.59
N THR A 367 -1.20 8.14 -17.44
CA THR A 367 -1.93 7.51 -16.35
C THR A 367 -3.28 8.18 -16.17
N TYR A 368 -4.35 7.38 -16.09
CA TYR A 368 -5.71 7.79 -15.78
C TYR A 368 -6.05 7.41 -14.35
N LEU A 369 -6.60 8.35 -13.60
CA LEU A 369 -7.03 8.16 -12.21
C LEU A 369 -8.55 8.25 -12.16
N LEU A 370 -9.22 7.16 -11.81
CA LEU A 370 -10.68 7.12 -11.73
C LEU A 370 -11.13 7.41 -10.30
N THR A 371 -11.85 8.50 -10.11
CA THR A 371 -12.34 8.95 -8.81
C THR A 371 -13.84 9.20 -8.81
N LYS A 372 -14.53 8.81 -7.73
CA LYS A 372 -15.97 9.02 -7.57
C LYS A 372 -16.25 10.41 -7.04
N LYS A 373 -17.16 11.13 -7.68
CA LYS A 373 -17.54 12.50 -7.32
C LYS A 373 -17.90 12.69 -5.86
N SER A 374 -18.57 11.71 -5.24
CA SER A 374 -19.01 11.76 -3.84
C SER A 374 -17.93 11.33 -2.83
N ARG A 375 -16.80 10.76 -3.28
CA ARG A 375 -15.74 10.20 -2.42
C ARG A 375 -14.36 10.40 -3.02
N ILE A 376 -14.03 11.64 -3.34
CA ILE A 376 -12.71 11.97 -3.93
C ILE A 376 -11.60 11.59 -2.96
N SER A 377 -10.58 10.90 -3.47
CA SER A 377 -9.38 10.54 -2.70
C SER A 377 -8.64 11.76 -2.21
N LYS A 378 -8.12 11.73 -0.98
CA LYS A 378 -7.24 12.76 -0.43
C LYS A 378 -5.92 12.93 -1.19
N PHE A 379 -5.53 11.97 -2.05
CA PHE A 379 -4.38 12.09 -2.93
C PHE A 379 -4.63 12.99 -4.15
N ILE A 380 -5.89 13.13 -4.59
CA ILE A 380 -6.24 13.96 -5.76
C ILE A 380 -5.89 15.44 -5.58
N PRO A 381 -6.23 16.11 -4.45
CA PRO A 381 -5.87 17.53 -4.25
C PRO A 381 -4.37 17.78 -4.33
N GLU A 382 -3.54 16.82 -3.90
CA GLU A 382 -2.09 16.97 -3.95
C GLU A 382 -1.53 17.01 -5.37
N LEU A 383 -2.24 16.39 -6.33
CA LEU A 383 -1.87 16.39 -7.76
C LEU A 383 -2.34 17.65 -8.49
N LEU A 384 -3.30 18.38 -7.93
CA LEU A 384 -3.88 19.59 -8.55
C LEU A 384 -3.15 20.88 -8.16
N LYS A 385 -1.90 20.78 -7.71
CA LYS A 385 -1.10 21.97 -7.35
C LYS A 385 -0.80 22.81 -8.59
N PRO A 386 -0.77 24.17 -8.48
CA PRO A 386 -0.58 25.06 -9.62
C PRO A 386 0.64 24.74 -10.50
N ARG A 387 1.75 24.29 -9.88
CA ARG A 387 2.98 23.91 -10.61
C ARG A 387 2.83 22.71 -11.55
N LEU A 388 1.73 21.94 -11.42
CA LEU A 388 1.44 20.74 -12.21
C LEU A 388 0.31 21.00 -13.22
N GLN A 389 -0.16 22.25 -13.34
CA GLN A 389 -1.16 22.65 -14.31
C GLN A 389 -0.68 22.34 -15.74
N GLY A 390 -1.58 21.81 -16.57
CA GLY A 390 -1.25 21.32 -17.92
C GLY A 390 -0.71 19.88 -17.95
N THR A 391 0.08 19.46 -16.95
CA THR A 391 0.54 18.07 -16.83
C THR A 391 -0.55 17.17 -16.24
N VAL A 392 -1.29 17.68 -15.23
CA VAL A 392 -2.45 17.02 -14.63
C VAL A 392 -3.73 17.68 -15.13
N VAL A 393 -4.59 16.90 -15.78
CA VAL A 393 -5.88 17.36 -16.32
C VAL A 393 -7.02 16.69 -15.56
N TYR A 394 -7.98 17.49 -15.11
CA TYR A 394 -9.19 16.99 -14.44
C TYR A 394 -10.37 17.03 -15.41
N ARG A 395 -11.07 15.88 -15.56
CA ARG A 395 -12.22 15.73 -16.46
C ARG A 395 -13.42 15.19 -15.67
N SER A 396 -14.55 15.91 -15.73
CA SER A 396 -15.82 15.45 -15.17
C SER A 396 -16.62 14.66 -16.21
N SER A 397 -17.38 13.65 -15.75
CA SER A 397 -18.20 12.78 -16.63
C SER A 397 -19.39 13.50 -17.31
N LYS A 398 -19.75 14.70 -16.89
CA LYS A 398 -20.75 15.50 -17.62
C LYS A 398 -20.15 16.06 -18.89
N GLN A 399 -20.58 15.51 -20.03
CA GLN A 399 -20.25 16.04 -21.36
C GLN A 399 -20.54 17.55 -21.42
N GLY A 400 -19.53 18.34 -21.78
CA GLY A 400 -19.67 19.78 -22.12
C GLY A 400 -19.18 20.77 -21.06
N GLU A 401 -19.01 20.42 -19.81
CA GLU A 401 -18.34 21.27 -18.84
C GLU A 401 -16.85 20.88 -18.78
N HIS A 402 -16.02 21.58 -19.55
CA HIS A 402 -14.61 21.66 -19.18
C HIS A 402 -14.57 22.18 -17.74
N SER A 403 -14.20 21.32 -16.77
CA SER A 403 -14.04 21.72 -15.38
C SER A 403 -12.81 22.62 -15.26
N ALA A 404 -12.89 23.80 -15.89
CA ALA A 404 -11.80 24.75 -16.00
C ALA A 404 -11.27 25.25 -14.65
N HIS A 405 -12.00 24.99 -13.56
CA HIS A 405 -11.65 25.49 -12.23
C HIS A 405 -11.86 24.41 -11.16
N VAL A 406 -10.90 23.49 -11.06
CA VAL A 406 -10.78 22.57 -9.93
C VAL A 406 -9.45 22.83 -9.24
N GLU A 407 -9.50 23.18 -7.96
CA GLU A 407 -8.31 23.50 -7.17
C GLU A 407 -8.37 22.81 -5.79
N PRO A 408 -7.24 22.57 -5.12
CA PRO A 408 -7.23 22.08 -3.75
C PRO A 408 -7.99 23.03 -2.83
N CYS A 409 -8.81 22.50 -1.92
CA CYS A 409 -9.49 23.32 -0.91
C CYS A 409 -8.46 23.92 0.07
N PRO A 410 -8.36 25.24 0.20
CA PRO A 410 -7.35 25.87 1.06
C PRO A 410 -7.63 25.67 2.54
N SER A 411 -8.88 25.36 2.92
CA SER A 411 -9.26 25.23 4.32
C SER A 411 -9.04 23.82 4.87
N CYS A 412 -9.40 22.76 4.12
CA CYS A 412 -9.24 21.39 4.62
C CYS A 412 -8.06 20.65 3.98
N GLY A 413 -7.51 21.13 2.86
CA GLY A 413 -6.38 20.50 2.16
C GLY A 413 -6.65 19.12 1.54
N THR A 414 -7.71 18.44 1.99
CA THR A 414 -8.07 17.06 1.58
C THR A 414 -9.21 16.99 0.56
N GLY A 415 -9.92 18.10 0.33
CA GLY A 415 -10.96 18.24 -0.68
C GLY A 415 -10.52 19.12 -1.84
N ILE A 416 -11.37 19.21 -2.85
CA ILE A 416 -11.22 20.12 -3.98
C ILE A 416 -12.36 21.13 -4.00
N LEU A 417 -12.07 22.36 -4.41
CA LEU A 417 -13.08 23.34 -4.80
C LEU A 417 -13.50 23.06 -6.24
N ARG A 418 -14.78 22.95 -6.47
CA ARG A 418 -15.38 22.71 -7.78
C ARG A 418 -16.70 23.48 -7.92
N VAL A 419 -17.16 23.67 -9.14
CA VAL A 419 -18.45 24.31 -9.40
C VAL A 419 -19.59 23.45 -8.89
N VAL A 420 -20.44 24.05 -8.05
CA VAL A 420 -21.66 23.47 -7.49
C VAL A 420 -22.79 24.44 -7.73
N THR A 421 -23.95 23.95 -8.15
CA THR A 421 -25.15 24.77 -8.33
C THR A 421 -25.94 24.80 -7.04
N GLY A 422 -26.09 25.98 -6.45
CA GLY A 422 -26.91 26.24 -5.26
C GLY A 422 -28.22 26.95 -5.59
N PRO A 423 -29.07 27.23 -4.59
CA PRO A 423 -30.34 27.92 -4.79
C PRO A 423 -30.20 29.32 -5.40
N TYR A 424 -29.06 29.98 -5.23
CA TYR A 424 -28.76 31.34 -5.69
C TYR A 424 -27.80 31.38 -6.87
N GLY A 425 -27.60 30.25 -7.55
CA GLY A 425 -26.71 30.13 -8.70
C GLY A 425 -25.43 29.32 -8.43
N PRO A 426 -24.52 29.19 -9.42
CA PRO A 426 -23.30 28.41 -9.32
C PRO A 426 -22.26 29.12 -8.45
N PHE A 427 -21.51 28.34 -7.67
CA PHE A 427 -20.39 28.78 -6.84
C PHE A 427 -19.33 27.68 -6.74
N MET A 428 -18.11 28.02 -6.29
CA MET A 428 -17.08 27.05 -5.96
C MET A 428 -17.33 26.50 -4.55
N GLY A 429 -17.60 25.21 -4.42
CA GLY A 429 -17.84 24.53 -3.15
C GLY A 429 -16.85 23.38 -2.90
N CYS A 430 -16.51 23.16 -1.62
CA CYS A 430 -15.63 22.06 -1.26
C CYS A 430 -16.31 20.69 -1.43
N SER A 431 -15.59 19.73 -2.00
CA SER A 431 -16.05 18.33 -2.17
C SER A 431 -16.31 17.60 -0.85
N ASN A 432 -15.70 18.07 0.26
CA ASN A 432 -15.85 17.50 1.60
C ASN A 432 -17.05 18.06 2.38
N TYR A 433 -17.96 18.81 1.73
CA TYR A 433 -19.20 19.21 2.38
C TYR A 433 -20.01 17.98 2.86
N PRO A 434 -20.61 17.98 4.08
CA PRO A 434 -20.72 19.08 5.05
C PRO A 434 -19.51 19.26 6.00
N ASN A 435 -18.51 18.38 6.01
CA ASN A 435 -17.37 18.46 6.94
C ASN A 435 -16.47 19.68 6.70
N CYS A 436 -16.47 20.21 5.46
CA CYS A 436 -15.82 21.47 5.11
C CYS A 436 -16.81 22.36 4.37
N THR A 437 -17.06 23.54 4.90
CA THR A 437 -18.06 24.49 4.36
C THR A 437 -17.47 25.59 3.48
N THR A 438 -16.21 25.46 3.07
CA THR A 438 -15.52 26.45 2.24
C THR A 438 -16.24 26.69 0.92
N LYS A 439 -16.52 27.97 0.65
CA LYS A 439 -17.17 28.46 -0.58
C LYS A 439 -16.40 29.64 -1.14
N ARG A 440 -16.38 29.77 -2.48
CA ARG A 440 -15.84 30.94 -3.20
C ARG A 440 -16.79 31.31 -4.34
N LYS A 441 -16.77 32.57 -4.74
CA LYS A 441 -17.40 33.01 -6.01
C LYS A 441 -16.66 32.36 -7.19
N LEU A 442 -17.39 32.11 -8.28
CA LEU A 442 -16.74 31.70 -9.52
C LEU A 442 -15.75 32.78 -9.96
N PRO A 443 -14.55 32.41 -10.43
CA PRO A 443 -13.67 33.34 -11.07
C PRO A 443 -14.39 33.93 -12.29
N PRO A 444 -14.09 35.20 -12.70
CA PRO A 444 -14.64 35.79 -13.92
C PRO A 444 -14.33 34.85 -15.10
N GLN A 445 -15.31 34.58 -15.92
CA GLN A 445 -15.05 33.90 -17.18
C GLN A 445 -14.18 34.83 -18.04
N ASP A 446 -12.96 34.41 -18.34
CA ASP A 446 -12.18 35.03 -19.40
C ASP A 446 -12.95 34.84 -20.71
N ASN A 447 -13.62 35.89 -21.12
CA ASN A 447 -14.16 36.02 -22.48
C ASN A 447 -12.96 36.09 -23.45
N ALA A 448 -12.29 34.95 -23.65
CA ALA A 448 -11.40 34.80 -24.80
C ALA A 448 -12.28 34.90 -26.06
N ARG A 449 -12.30 36.10 -26.62
CA ARG A 449 -12.85 36.40 -27.97
C ARG A 449 -12.23 35.36 -28.92
N GLN A 450 -13.08 34.54 -29.49
CA GLN A 450 -12.73 33.83 -30.72
C GLN A 450 -12.42 34.87 -31.79
N PRO A 451 -11.30 34.78 -32.54
CA PRO A 451 -11.12 35.49 -33.75
C PRO A 451 -11.96 34.91 -34.88
#